data_224a282ce87e6392134559511cdd097d
#
_entry.id   224a282ce87e6392134559511cdd097d
#
_cell.length_a   1.000
_cell.length_b   1.000
_cell.length_c   1.000
_cell.angle_alpha   90.00
_cell.angle_beta   90.00
_cell.angle_gamma   90.00
#
_symmetry.space_group_name_H-M   'P 1'
#
loop_
_entity.id
_entity.type
_entity.pdbx_description
1 polymer ?
#
loop_
_entity_poly.entity_id
_entity_poly.type
_entity_poly.pdbx_seq_one_letter_code
_entity_poly.pdbx_strand_id
1 'polypeptide(L)'
;MKLSISNIAWVAENDSVVYAMMKELGYGGLEIAPTRIFPDSPYTKLQAAAEWRERMSREHGLCIPSMQSIWFGRKENLFSSAEERSALAQYTKSSIDFAQAIGCKNLVFGCPKNRAVPEGMSCGDARGIAVDFFREMGEYALACGTVVGIEANPAIYGTNFINDTESALSLIEEVASDGIRLNLDVGTMVANGESLDVLRGRLHLVNHVHVSEPYLKPIENRSLHKDLLAMLGEAKYAGYVSIEMGKVDPLEEIRKAMTYVKDLAV
;
A
#
# COMPACT_ATOMS: atom_id res chain seq x y z
N MET A 1 9.88 12.39 -7.56
CA MET A 1 8.83 11.39 -7.23
C MET A 1 8.02 11.03 -8.48
N LYS A 2 7.28 9.92 -8.47
CA LYS A 2 6.42 9.47 -9.57
C LYS A 2 4.99 9.40 -9.07
N LEU A 3 4.00 9.55 -9.97
CA LEU A 3 2.60 9.58 -9.59
C LEU A 3 1.88 8.29 -9.96
N SER A 4 1.02 7.82 -9.07
CA SER A 4 0.11 6.70 -9.27
C SER A 4 -1.26 6.97 -8.65
N ILE A 5 -2.23 6.15 -8.99
CA ILE A 5 -3.56 6.14 -8.38
C ILE A 5 -4.03 4.70 -8.25
N SER A 6 -4.73 4.41 -7.16
CA SER A 6 -5.27 3.09 -6.90
C SER A 6 -6.57 2.84 -7.66
N ASN A 7 -6.68 1.67 -8.27
CA ASN A 7 -7.85 1.25 -9.03
C ASN A 7 -9.10 0.98 -8.18
N ILE A 8 -9.04 1.17 -6.88
CA ILE A 8 -10.22 1.10 -6.02
C ILE A 8 -11.07 2.37 -6.09
N ALA A 9 -10.53 3.47 -6.66
CA ALA A 9 -11.21 4.77 -6.74
C ALA A 9 -12.36 4.81 -7.76
N TRP A 10 -12.52 3.79 -8.61
CA TRP A 10 -13.59 3.73 -9.63
C TRP A 10 -14.02 2.31 -9.92
N VAL A 11 -15.11 2.16 -10.67
CA VAL A 11 -15.62 0.86 -11.15
C VAL A 11 -14.91 0.44 -12.44
N ALA A 12 -14.83 -0.88 -12.71
CA ALA A 12 -14.05 -1.43 -13.83
C ALA A 12 -14.49 -0.92 -15.21
N GLU A 13 -15.77 -0.60 -15.35
CA GLU A 13 -16.36 -0.05 -16.58
C GLU A 13 -15.74 1.28 -16.99
N ASN A 14 -15.15 2.00 -16.04
CA ASN A 14 -14.51 3.29 -16.23
C ASN A 14 -12.99 3.21 -16.45
N ASP A 15 -12.39 2.01 -16.52
CA ASP A 15 -10.94 1.85 -16.64
C ASP A 15 -10.36 2.64 -17.81
N SER A 16 -10.94 2.52 -19.01
CA SER A 16 -10.42 3.19 -20.21
C SER A 16 -10.44 4.72 -20.09
N VAL A 17 -11.47 5.27 -19.46
CA VAL A 17 -11.61 6.71 -19.23
C VAL A 17 -10.56 7.20 -18.24
N VAL A 18 -10.39 6.47 -17.12
CA VAL A 18 -9.40 6.86 -16.11
C VAL A 18 -7.97 6.67 -16.61
N TYR A 19 -7.67 5.61 -17.37
CA TYR A 19 -6.33 5.43 -17.97
C TYR A 19 -5.99 6.54 -18.97
N ALA A 20 -6.96 7.03 -19.74
CA ALA A 20 -6.76 8.19 -20.60
C ALA A 20 -6.47 9.46 -19.77
N MET A 21 -7.18 9.66 -18.68
CA MET A 21 -6.97 10.76 -17.73
C MET A 21 -5.58 10.66 -17.05
N MET A 22 -5.14 9.46 -16.66
CA MET A 22 -3.81 9.22 -16.10
C MET A 22 -2.72 9.65 -17.10
N LYS A 23 -2.85 9.26 -18.37
CA LYS A 23 -1.92 9.64 -19.43
C LYS A 23 -1.87 11.17 -19.64
N GLU A 24 -3.03 11.83 -19.70
CA GLU A 24 -3.14 13.28 -19.82
C GLU A 24 -2.44 14.02 -18.68
N LEU A 25 -2.60 13.53 -17.45
CA LEU A 25 -2.08 14.17 -16.25
C LEU A 25 -0.65 13.71 -15.87
N GLY A 26 -0.05 12.76 -16.62
CA GLY A 26 1.31 12.29 -16.38
C GLY A 26 1.45 11.24 -15.26
N TYR A 27 0.37 10.51 -14.94
CA TYR A 27 0.37 9.40 -14.01
C TYR A 27 0.85 8.13 -14.72
N GLY A 28 2.06 7.66 -14.39
CA GLY A 28 2.63 6.46 -15.00
C GLY A 28 2.40 5.18 -14.18
N GLY A 29 1.94 5.29 -12.95
CA GLY A 29 1.69 4.16 -12.05
C GLY A 29 0.21 3.86 -11.85
N LEU A 30 -0.18 2.60 -11.97
CA LEU A 30 -1.48 2.10 -11.55
C LEU A 30 -1.28 1.19 -10.34
N GLU A 31 -1.73 1.63 -9.16
CA GLU A 31 -1.81 0.74 -8.01
C GLU A 31 -3.05 -0.12 -8.13
N ILE A 32 -2.95 -1.39 -7.74
CA ILE A 32 -4.05 -2.34 -7.92
C ILE A 32 -4.47 -3.04 -6.63
N ALA A 33 -5.77 -3.31 -6.52
CA ALA A 33 -6.28 -4.40 -5.72
C ALA A 33 -6.35 -5.63 -6.63
N PRO A 34 -5.56 -6.70 -6.40
CA PRO A 34 -5.48 -7.84 -7.33
C PRO A 34 -6.83 -8.51 -7.61
N THR A 35 -7.71 -8.57 -6.61
CA THR A 35 -9.08 -9.13 -6.74
C THR A 35 -9.99 -8.31 -7.67
N ARG A 36 -9.66 -7.02 -7.93
CA ARG A 36 -10.40 -6.22 -8.90
C ARG A 36 -10.07 -6.59 -10.35
N ILE A 37 -8.88 -7.15 -10.58
CA ILE A 37 -8.42 -7.60 -11.91
C ILE A 37 -8.70 -9.09 -12.09
N PHE A 38 -8.44 -9.87 -11.05
CA PHE A 38 -8.65 -11.32 -11.00
C PHE A 38 -9.52 -11.65 -9.78
N PRO A 39 -10.86 -11.61 -9.90
CA PRO A 39 -11.77 -11.78 -8.75
C PRO A 39 -11.58 -13.10 -8.01
N ASP A 40 -11.30 -14.17 -8.75
CA ASP A 40 -11.17 -15.51 -8.20
C ASP A 40 -9.71 -15.92 -8.08
N SER A 41 -9.24 -16.10 -6.84
CA SER A 41 -7.90 -16.61 -6.53
C SER A 41 -6.77 -15.91 -7.32
N PRO A 42 -6.61 -14.59 -7.20
CA PRO A 42 -5.71 -13.78 -8.03
C PRO A 42 -4.29 -14.34 -8.08
N TYR A 43 -3.79 -14.81 -6.94
CA TYR A 43 -2.41 -15.25 -6.80
C TYR A 43 -2.09 -16.61 -7.43
N THR A 44 -3.08 -17.29 -7.99
CA THR A 44 -2.87 -18.50 -8.84
C THR A 44 -2.77 -18.16 -10.31
N LYS A 45 -2.95 -16.91 -10.72
CA LYS A 45 -3.06 -16.47 -12.12
C LYS A 45 -1.78 -15.80 -12.63
N LEU A 46 -0.60 -16.32 -12.28
CA LEU A 46 0.70 -15.65 -12.53
C LEU A 46 0.93 -15.32 -14.01
N GLN A 47 0.70 -16.29 -14.91
CA GLN A 47 0.87 -16.07 -16.35
C GLN A 47 -0.12 -15.02 -16.89
N ALA A 48 -1.40 -15.16 -16.59
CA ALA A 48 -2.43 -14.20 -17.02
C ALA A 48 -2.16 -12.79 -16.46
N ALA A 49 -1.62 -12.70 -15.25
CA ALA A 49 -1.22 -11.43 -14.63
C ALA A 49 -0.03 -10.80 -15.35
N ALA A 50 0.99 -11.57 -15.73
CA ALA A 50 2.11 -11.08 -16.52
C ALA A 50 1.65 -10.57 -17.90
N GLU A 51 0.82 -11.31 -18.60
CA GLU A 51 0.23 -10.90 -19.89
C GLU A 51 -0.63 -9.64 -19.76
N TRP A 52 -1.42 -9.54 -18.68
CA TRP A 52 -2.21 -8.35 -18.37
C TRP A 52 -1.29 -7.13 -18.13
N ARG A 53 -0.22 -7.27 -17.35
CA ARG A 53 0.74 -6.19 -17.09
C ARG A 53 1.43 -5.73 -18.37
N GLU A 54 1.82 -6.65 -19.26
CA GLU A 54 2.41 -6.29 -20.55
C GLU A 54 1.45 -5.50 -21.43
N ARG A 55 0.17 -5.89 -21.42
CA ARG A 55 -0.89 -5.14 -22.11
C ARG A 55 -1.04 -3.73 -21.54
N MET A 56 -1.07 -3.58 -20.19
CA MET A 56 -1.15 -2.26 -19.54
C MET A 56 0.02 -1.35 -19.93
N SER A 57 1.22 -1.90 -19.98
CA SER A 57 2.41 -1.17 -20.41
C SER A 57 2.33 -0.77 -21.89
N ARG A 58 1.98 -1.71 -22.76
CA ARG A 58 1.96 -1.48 -24.21
C ARG A 58 0.84 -0.53 -24.64
N GLU A 59 -0.38 -0.70 -24.10
CA GLU A 59 -1.56 0.03 -24.56
C GLU A 59 -1.74 1.38 -23.85
N HIS A 60 -1.35 1.45 -22.58
CA HIS A 60 -1.59 2.63 -21.75
C HIS A 60 -0.30 3.31 -21.23
N GLY A 61 0.87 2.67 -21.39
CA GLY A 61 2.14 3.18 -20.84
C GLY A 61 2.20 3.11 -19.32
N LEU A 62 1.38 2.27 -18.70
CA LEU A 62 1.27 2.14 -17.26
C LEU A 62 2.16 1.01 -16.71
N CYS A 63 2.83 1.27 -15.58
CA CYS A 63 3.44 0.24 -14.76
C CYS A 63 2.59 -0.01 -13.50
N ILE A 64 2.89 -1.10 -12.79
CA ILE A 64 2.20 -1.48 -11.56
C ILE A 64 3.19 -1.33 -10.39
N PRO A 65 3.31 -0.13 -9.79
CA PRO A 65 4.30 0.12 -8.74
C PRO A 65 3.95 -0.54 -7.41
N SER A 66 2.67 -0.69 -7.13
CA SER A 66 2.14 -1.16 -5.85
C SER A 66 0.87 -1.97 -6.03
N MET A 67 0.64 -2.88 -5.10
CA MET A 67 -0.63 -3.57 -4.94
C MET A 67 -1.07 -3.59 -3.48
N GLN A 68 -2.35 -3.39 -3.25
CA GLN A 68 -2.96 -3.31 -1.94
C GLN A 68 -3.99 -4.41 -1.68
N SER A 69 -4.58 -4.43 -0.49
CA SER A 69 -5.62 -5.40 -0.10
C SER A 69 -5.16 -6.85 -0.27
N ILE A 70 -3.89 -7.13 0.04
CA ILE A 70 -3.23 -8.41 -0.26
C ILE A 70 -3.85 -9.60 0.48
N TRP A 71 -4.54 -9.37 1.60
CA TRP A 71 -5.28 -10.40 2.36
C TRP A 71 -6.80 -10.26 2.22
N PHE A 72 -7.28 -9.58 1.18
CA PHE A 72 -8.72 -9.43 0.97
C PHE A 72 -9.42 -10.79 0.95
N GLY A 73 -10.51 -10.91 1.72
CA GLY A 73 -11.28 -12.14 1.85
C GLY A 73 -10.71 -13.19 2.83
N ARG A 74 -9.50 -12.97 3.38
CA ARG A 74 -8.93 -13.85 4.42
C ARG A 74 -9.58 -13.57 5.77
N LYS A 75 -9.74 -14.63 6.57
CA LYS A 75 -10.36 -14.55 7.91
C LYS A 75 -9.38 -14.86 9.03
N GLU A 76 -8.26 -15.44 8.69
CA GLU A 76 -7.19 -15.79 9.62
C GLU A 76 -6.61 -14.53 10.27
N ASN A 77 -6.12 -14.66 11.49
CA ASN A 77 -5.48 -13.57 12.23
C ASN A 77 -4.03 -13.92 12.53
N LEU A 78 -3.14 -12.95 12.32
CA LEU A 78 -1.69 -13.09 12.56
C LEU A 78 -1.36 -13.56 13.99
N PHE A 79 -2.17 -13.14 14.95
CA PHE A 79 -1.95 -13.40 16.38
C PHE A 79 -2.78 -14.56 16.93
N SER A 80 -3.49 -15.29 16.09
CA SER A 80 -4.27 -16.47 16.47
C SER A 80 -3.36 -17.71 16.61
N SER A 81 -3.67 -18.81 15.94
CA SER A 81 -2.91 -20.06 16.04
C SER A 81 -1.71 -20.11 15.08
N ALA A 82 -0.80 -21.06 15.32
CA ALA A 82 0.34 -21.32 14.43
C ALA A 82 -0.13 -21.73 13.02
N GLU A 83 -1.25 -22.47 12.95
CA GLU A 83 -1.86 -22.91 11.69
C GLU A 83 -2.37 -21.71 10.87
N GLU A 84 -3.07 -20.77 11.53
CA GLU A 84 -3.52 -19.54 10.87
C GLU A 84 -2.36 -18.69 10.37
N ARG A 85 -1.30 -18.51 11.18
CA ARG A 85 -0.08 -17.82 10.76
C ARG A 85 0.59 -18.49 9.58
N SER A 86 0.68 -19.81 9.58
CA SER A 86 1.24 -20.59 8.48
C SER A 86 0.42 -20.39 7.20
N ALA A 87 -0.92 -20.39 7.30
CA ALA A 87 -1.81 -20.14 6.17
C ALA A 87 -1.63 -18.72 5.62
N LEU A 88 -1.51 -17.71 6.49
CA LEU A 88 -1.25 -16.32 6.08
C LEU A 88 0.16 -16.17 5.47
N ALA A 89 1.18 -16.83 6.02
CA ALA A 89 2.53 -16.82 5.45
C ALA A 89 2.54 -17.40 4.03
N GLN A 90 1.90 -18.55 3.82
CA GLN A 90 1.81 -19.16 2.50
C GLN A 90 1.03 -18.27 1.51
N TYR A 91 -0.07 -17.68 1.95
CA TYR A 91 -0.86 -16.77 1.13
C TYR A 91 -0.09 -15.49 0.76
N THR A 92 0.69 -14.96 1.71
CA THR A 92 1.56 -13.80 1.48
C THR A 92 2.68 -14.14 0.49
N LYS A 93 3.31 -15.31 0.58
CA LYS A 93 4.29 -15.77 -0.41
C LYS A 93 3.67 -15.85 -1.80
N SER A 94 2.46 -16.40 -1.94
CA SER A 94 1.75 -16.42 -3.22
C SER A 94 1.46 -15.01 -3.75
N SER A 95 1.17 -14.04 -2.88
CA SER A 95 1.00 -12.64 -3.28
C SER A 95 2.32 -11.99 -3.71
N ILE A 96 3.43 -12.37 -3.12
CA ILE A 96 4.78 -11.93 -3.50
C ILE A 96 5.16 -12.51 -4.88
N ASP A 97 4.88 -13.79 -5.14
CA ASP A 97 5.08 -14.41 -6.46
C ASP A 97 4.26 -13.69 -7.55
N PHE A 98 3.03 -13.34 -7.23
CA PHE A 98 2.19 -12.53 -8.12
C PHE A 98 2.79 -11.14 -8.37
N ALA A 99 3.28 -10.47 -7.33
CA ALA A 99 3.97 -9.18 -7.46
C ALA A 99 5.20 -9.29 -8.37
N GLN A 100 6.00 -10.34 -8.24
CA GLN A 100 7.12 -10.63 -9.13
C GLN A 100 6.66 -10.78 -10.58
N ALA A 101 5.61 -11.56 -10.83
CA ALA A 101 5.08 -11.80 -12.18
C ALA A 101 4.62 -10.51 -12.88
N ILE A 102 4.05 -9.55 -12.15
CA ILE A 102 3.62 -8.26 -12.70
C ILE A 102 4.67 -7.14 -12.58
N GLY A 103 5.85 -7.43 -12.00
CA GLY A 103 6.91 -6.45 -11.80
C GLY A 103 6.58 -5.39 -10.73
N CYS A 104 5.66 -5.68 -9.82
CA CYS A 104 5.25 -4.81 -8.72
C CYS A 104 6.36 -4.71 -7.66
N LYS A 105 6.61 -3.51 -7.12
CA LYS A 105 7.71 -3.22 -6.20
C LYS A 105 7.26 -2.94 -4.77
N ASN A 106 5.96 -2.96 -4.50
CA ASN A 106 5.40 -2.72 -3.18
C ASN A 106 4.13 -3.54 -2.97
N LEU A 107 4.08 -4.33 -1.90
CA LEU A 107 2.87 -4.98 -1.43
C LEU A 107 2.41 -4.27 -0.16
N VAL A 108 1.27 -3.59 -0.22
CA VAL A 108 0.73 -2.86 0.95
C VAL A 108 0.17 -3.84 1.97
N PHE A 109 0.78 -3.88 3.13
CA PHE A 109 0.30 -4.60 4.28
C PHE A 109 -0.44 -3.64 5.23
N GLY A 110 -1.71 -3.37 4.97
CA GLY A 110 -2.65 -2.73 5.89
C GLY A 110 -3.37 -3.80 6.74
N CYS A 111 -4.32 -4.49 6.16
CA CYS A 111 -5.00 -5.68 6.70
C CYS A 111 -5.44 -5.55 8.18
N PRO A 112 -6.14 -4.46 8.60
CA PRO A 112 -6.39 -4.17 10.01
C PRO A 112 -7.12 -5.31 10.74
N LYS A 113 -8.09 -5.95 10.10
CA LYS A 113 -8.89 -7.03 10.71
C LYS A 113 -8.11 -8.31 10.97
N ASN A 114 -7.05 -8.55 10.19
CA ASN A 114 -6.25 -9.77 10.27
C ASN A 114 -5.07 -9.63 11.24
N ARG A 115 -4.90 -8.47 11.88
CA ARG A 115 -3.81 -8.18 12.82
C ARG A 115 -4.28 -7.55 14.14
N ALA A 116 -5.52 -7.75 14.51
CA ALA A 116 -5.99 -7.37 15.84
C ALA A 116 -5.42 -8.35 16.87
N VAL A 117 -4.69 -7.83 17.88
CA VAL A 117 -4.13 -8.64 18.98
C VAL A 117 -5.28 -9.11 19.87
N PRO A 118 -5.39 -10.44 20.12
CA PRO A 118 -6.45 -10.99 20.97
C PRO A 118 -6.33 -10.52 22.43
N GLU A 119 -7.45 -10.49 23.11
CA GLU A 119 -7.47 -10.24 24.55
C GLU A 119 -6.61 -11.30 25.28
N GLY A 120 -5.80 -10.85 26.25
CA GLY A 120 -4.91 -11.71 27.03
C GLY A 120 -3.52 -11.96 26.42
N MET A 121 -3.27 -11.63 25.16
CA MET A 121 -1.93 -11.66 24.58
C MET A 121 -1.14 -10.41 25.00
N SER A 122 0.09 -10.60 25.47
CA SER A 122 0.95 -9.46 25.82
C SER A 122 1.41 -8.70 24.56
N CYS A 123 1.65 -7.38 24.69
CA CYS A 123 2.23 -6.59 23.59
C CYS A 123 3.59 -7.13 23.12
N GLY A 124 4.39 -7.68 24.05
CA GLY A 124 5.70 -8.28 23.74
C GLY A 124 5.56 -9.54 22.88
N ASP A 125 4.62 -10.44 23.24
CA ASP A 125 4.38 -11.66 22.47
C ASP A 125 3.85 -11.33 21.07
N ALA A 126 2.89 -10.41 20.98
CA ALA A 126 2.37 -9.96 19.67
C ALA A 126 3.49 -9.35 18.82
N ARG A 127 4.35 -8.53 19.43
CA ARG A 127 5.49 -7.91 18.77
C ARG A 127 6.46 -8.94 18.24
N GLY A 128 6.85 -9.94 19.07
CA GLY A 128 7.74 -11.03 18.66
C GLY A 128 7.19 -11.83 17.49
N ILE A 129 5.91 -12.21 17.54
CA ILE A 129 5.23 -12.91 16.44
C ILE A 129 5.28 -12.09 15.15
N ALA A 130 5.01 -10.79 15.24
CA ALA A 130 5.03 -9.91 14.05
C ALA A 130 6.44 -9.77 13.48
N VAL A 131 7.47 -9.59 14.33
CA VAL A 131 8.87 -9.48 13.90
C VAL A 131 9.30 -10.73 13.13
N ASP A 132 9.01 -11.91 13.67
CA ASP A 132 9.37 -13.18 13.01
C ASP A 132 8.64 -13.36 11.68
N PHE A 133 7.33 -13.11 11.66
CA PHE A 133 6.53 -13.20 10.45
C PHE A 133 7.02 -12.24 9.36
N PHE A 134 7.22 -10.97 9.70
CA PHE A 134 7.63 -9.99 8.70
C PHE A 134 9.08 -10.19 8.26
N ARG A 135 9.96 -10.70 9.12
CA ARG A 135 11.33 -11.05 8.69
C ARG A 135 11.30 -12.14 7.62
N GLU A 136 10.56 -13.21 7.84
CA GLU A 136 10.38 -14.27 6.85
C GLU A 136 9.79 -13.74 5.53
N MET A 137 8.74 -12.94 5.60
CA MET A 137 8.11 -12.36 4.40
C MET A 137 9.03 -11.37 3.68
N GLY A 138 9.81 -10.60 4.43
CA GLY A 138 10.77 -9.64 3.87
C GLY A 138 11.89 -10.33 3.09
N GLU A 139 12.47 -11.38 3.65
CA GLU A 139 13.50 -12.17 2.97
C GLU A 139 12.96 -12.79 1.67
N TYR A 140 11.75 -13.33 1.71
CA TYR A 140 11.10 -13.88 0.52
C TYR A 140 10.80 -12.80 -0.52
N ALA A 141 10.31 -11.64 -0.10
CA ALA A 141 10.01 -10.52 -0.98
C ALA A 141 11.28 -10.00 -1.69
N LEU A 142 12.40 -9.88 -0.96
CA LEU A 142 13.70 -9.49 -1.57
C LEU A 142 14.15 -10.47 -2.64
N ALA A 143 14.04 -11.77 -2.38
CA ALA A 143 14.38 -12.81 -3.36
C ALA A 143 13.53 -12.70 -4.63
N CYS A 144 12.30 -12.22 -4.54
CA CYS A 144 11.38 -11.96 -5.65
C CYS A 144 11.49 -10.55 -6.23
N GLY A 145 12.40 -9.71 -5.72
CA GLY A 145 12.66 -8.34 -6.21
C GLY A 145 11.54 -7.33 -5.91
N THR A 146 10.84 -7.52 -4.80
CA THR A 146 9.78 -6.64 -4.28
C THR A 146 9.96 -6.40 -2.77
N VAL A 147 9.09 -5.61 -2.15
CA VAL A 147 9.06 -5.42 -0.69
C VAL A 147 7.62 -5.49 -0.16
N VAL A 148 7.49 -5.82 1.12
CA VAL A 148 6.23 -5.65 1.85
C VAL A 148 6.26 -4.30 2.55
N GLY A 149 5.35 -3.43 2.16
CA GLY A 149 5.17 -2.09 2.73
C GLY A 149 4.22 -2.14 3.93
N ILE A 150 4.76 -2.04 5.14
CA ILE A 150 3.96 -1.95 6.36
C ILE A 150 3.19 -0.64 6.36
N GLU A 151 1.89 -0.72 6.50
CA GLU A 151 1.01 0.43 6.59
C GLU A 151 0.37 0.49 7.98
N ALA A 152 0.52 1.63 8.65
CA ALA A 152 -0.23 1.89 9.87
C ALA A 152 -1.72 2.07 9.54
N ASN A 153 -2.59 1.58 10.43
CA ASN A 153 -4.02 1.84 10.33
C ASN A 153 -4.54 2.30 11.70
N PRO A 154 -5.19 3.47 11.77
CA PRO A 154 -5.70 3.98 13.03
C PRO A 154 -6.76 3.05 13.63
N ALA A 155 -6.96 3.14 14.94
CA ALA A 155 -7.88 2.28 15.69
C ALA A 155 -9.34 2.30 15.16
N ILE A 156 -9.71 3.35 14.43
CA ILE A 156 -11.04 3.46 13.79
C ILE A 156 -11.33 2.34 12.78
N TYR A 157 -10.29 1.63 12.29
CA TYR A 157 -10.44 0.48 11.38
C TYR A 157 -10.49 -0.86 12.11
N GLY A 158 -10.58 -0.86 13.45
CA GLY A 158 -10.81 -2.07 14.25
C GLY A 158 -9.56 -2.91 14.48
N THR A 159 -8.38 -2.32 14.45
CA THR A 159 -7.12 -2.94 14.87
C THR A 159 -6.56 -2.22 16.10
N ASN A 160 -5.77 -2.95 16.91
CA ASN A 160 -5.02 -2.46 18.05
C ASN A 160 -3.51 -2.69 17.89
N PHE A 161 -3.06 -2.92 16.66
CA PHE A 161 -1.65 -3.20 16.35
C PHE A 161 -1.19 -2.39 15.15
N ILE A 162 -0.09 -1.63 15.31
CA ILE A 162 0.47 -0.68 14.33
C ILE A 162 -0.59 0.38 13.97
N ASN A 163 -0.95 1.20 14.95
CA ASN A 163 -2.03 2.19 14.77
C ASN A 163 -1.54 3.56 14.28
N ASP A 164 -0.24 3.83 14.30
CA ASP A 164 0.39 5.07 13.90
C ASP A 164 1.72 4.84 13.15
N THR A 165 2.20 5.88 12.50
CA THR A 165 3.44 5.83 11.71
C THR A 165 4.65 5.49 12.56
N GLU A 166 4.73 5.94 13.81
CA GLU A 166 5.84 5.62 14.72
C GLU A 166 5.92 4.14 15.04
N SER A 167 4.78 3.51 15.34
CA SER A 167 4.72 2.06 15.61
C SER A 167 5.08 1.22 14.39
N ALA A 168 4.70 1.69 13.17
CA ALA A 168 5.10 1.04 11.93
C ALA A 168 6.62 1.13 11.70
N LEU A 169 7.21 2.31 11.83
CA LEU A 169 8.65 2.52 11.70
C LEU A 169 9.44 1.71 12.73
N SER A 170 9.02 1.75 14.00
CA SER A 170 9.64 0.95 15.06
C SER A 170 9.62 -0.55 14.76
N LEU A 171 8.51 -1.07 14.20
CA LEU A 171 8.46 -2.48 13.80
C LEU A 171 9.42 -2.77 12.64
N ILE A 172 9.48 -1.90 11.63
CA ILE A 172 10.38 -2.07 10.48
C ILE A 172 11.84 -2.12 10.94
N GLU A 173 12.23 -1.22 11.85
CA GLU A 173 13.59 -1.17 12.42
C GLU A 173 13.91 -2.45 13.20
N GLU A 174 12.96 -3.01 13.97
CA GLU A 174 13.15 -4.25 14.72
C GLU A 174 13.17 -5.50 13.82
N VAL A 175 12.36 -5.55 12.78
CA VAL A 175 12.40 -6.62 11.77
C VAL A 175 13.76 -6.68 11.10
N ALA A 176 14.39 -5.53 10.88
CA ALA A 176 15.75 -5.38 10.33
C ALA A 176 15.95 -6.14 8.99
N SER A 177 14.95 -6.10 8.09
CA SER A 177 15.00 -6.68 6.75
C SER A 177 14.78 -5.62 5.70
N ASP A 178 15.63 -5.59 4.67
CA ASP A 178 15.47 -4.68 3.53
C ASP A 178 14.21 -4.97 2.70
N GLY A 179 13.59 -6.12 2.86
CA GLY A 179 12.32 -6.48 2.24
C GLY A 179 11.08 -5.95 2.96
N ILE A 180 11.26 -5.29 4.11
CA ILE A 180 10.20 -4.66 4.87
C ILE A 180 10.45 -3.15 4.91
N ARG A 181 9.51 -2.38 4.40
CA ARG A 181 9.59 -0.92 4.27
C ARG A 181 8.27 -0.29 4.73
N LEU A 182 8.25 1.04 4.81
CA LEU A 182 7.04 1.79 5.12
C LEU A 182 6.22 2.05 3.85
N ASN A 183 4.95 1.70 3.89
CA ASN A 183 3.90 2.31 3.09
C ASN A 183 3.31 3.43 3.93
N LEU A 184 3.71 4.67 3.65
CA LEU A 184 3.25 5.83 4.41
C LEU A 184 1.81 6.16 4.00
N ASP A 185 0.86 6.05 4.92
CA ASP A 185 -0.53 6.43 4.69
C ASP A 185 -0.85 7.77 5.33
N VAL A 186 -1.15 8.78 4.48
CA VAL A 186 -1.48 10.13 4.97
C VAL A 186 -2.84 10.15 5.66
N GLY A 187 -3.79 9.31 5.26
CA GLY A 187 -5.09 9.19 5.94
C GLY A 187 -4.94 8.76 7.40
N THR A 188 -4.00 7.87 7.70
CA THR A 188 -3.63 7.51 9.08
C THR A 188 -3.06 8.71 9.84
N MET A 189 -2.11 9.45 9.24
CA MET A 189 -1.53 10.63 9.85
C MET A 189 -2.60 11.68 10.16
N VAL A 190 -3.53 11.91 9.24
CA VAL A 190 -4.67 12.84 9.42
C VAL A 190 -5.59 12.37 10.55
N ALA A 191 -5.96 11.08 10.58
CA ALA A 191 -6.85 10.53 11.60
C ALA A 191 -6.26 10.65 13.01
N ASN A 192 -4.95 10.53 13.14
CA ASN A 192 -4.23 10.56 14.42
C ASN A 192 -3.69 11.96 14.78
N GLY A 193 -3.71 12.91 13.86
CA GLY A 193 -3.06 14.22 14.06
C GLY A 193 -1.54 14.13 14.14
N GLU A 194 -0.93 13.23 13.35
CA GLU A 194 0.52 13.00 13.38
C GLU A 194 1.29 14.13 12.69
N SER A 195 2.51 14.41 13.19
CA SER A 195 3.45 15.33 12.57
C SER A 195 4.39 14.61 11.61
N LEU A 196 4.82 15.30 10.54
CA LEU A 196 5.89 14.80 9.64
C LEU A 196 7.25 14.63 10.34
N ASP A 197 7.41 15.16 11.55
CA ASP A 197 8.64 14.96 12.34
C ASP A 197 8.93 13.48 12.60
N VAL A 198 7.91 12.62 12.60
CA VAL A 198 8.06 11.16 12.73
C VAL A 198 8.95 10.56 11.62
N LEU A 199 9.04 11.21 10.48
CA LEU A 199 9.83 10.77 9.33
C LEU A 199 11.28 11.29 9.36
N ARG A 200 11.66 12.21 10.27
CA ARG A 200 13.00 12.77 10.32
C ARG A 200 14.06 11.70 10.55
N GLY A 201 15.05 11.65 9.65
CA GLY A 201 16.11 10.63 9.66
C GLY A 201 15.68 9.25 9.18
N ARG A 202 14.39 9.01 8.90
CA ARG A 202 13.82 7.71 8.53
C ARG A 202 13.15 7.67 7.15
N LEU A 203 13.28 8.74 6.34
CA LEU A 203 12.73 8.79 4.97
C LEU A 203 13.26 7.66 4.07
N HIS A 204 14.44 7.14 4.35
CA HIS A 204 15.01 6.01 3.63
C HIS A 204 14.22 4.69 3.81
N LEU A 205 13.37 4.61 4.82
CA LEU A 205 12.46 3.48 5.05
C LEU A 205 11.17 3.60 4.25
N VAL A 206 10.83 4.77 3.70
CA VAL A 206 9.61 4.99 2.92
C VAL A 206 9.78 4.41 1.52
N ASN A 207 9.00 3.38 1.19
CA ASN A 207 8.99 2.77 -0.14
C ASN A 207 7.85 3.29 -1.03
N HIS A 208 6.69 3.52 -0.44
CA HIS A 208 5.49 3.97 -1.13
C HIS A 208 4.71 4.94 -0.25
N VAL A 209 3.94 5.84 -0.88
CA VAL A 209 3.15 6.84 -0.16
C VAL A 209 1.73 6.83 -0.67
N HIS A 210 0.77 6.73 0.23
CA HIS A 210 -0.64 6.95 -0.03
C HIS A 210 -1.03 8.38 0.35
N VAL A 211 -1.47 9.17 -0.63
CA VAL A 211 -2.27 10.37 -0.38
C VAL A 211 -3.71 9.90 -0.26
N SER A 212 -4.22 9.89 0.94
CA SER A 212 -5.49 9.30 1.32
C SER A 212 -6.20 10.16 2.38
N GLU A 213 -7.47 9.90 2.59
CA GLU A 213 -8.28 10.49 3.66
C GLU A 213 -8.83 9.39 4.58
N PRO A 214 -9.10 9.69 5.87
CA PRO A 214 -9.78 8.75 6.74
C PRO A 214 -11.08 8.23 6.09
N TYR A 215 -11.30 6.91 6.21
CA TYR A 215 -12.42 6.20 5.57
C TYR A 215 -12.41 6.22 4.03
N LEU A 216 -11.24 6.43 3.43
CA LEU A 216 -11.06 6.52 1.98
C LEU A 216 -12.00 7.56 1.33
N LYS A 217 -12.24 8.67 2.02
CA LYS A 217 -13.02 9.79 1.47
C LYS A 217 -12.30 10.42 0.26
N PRO A 218 -13.00 11.21 -0.56
CA PRO A 218 -12.36 12.02 -1.59
C PRO A 218 -11.26 12.89 -1.01
N ILE A 219 -10.17 13.08 -1.76
CA ILE A 219 -9.00 13.83 -1.31
C ILE A 219 -9.35 15.29 -1.05
N GLU A 220 -9.02 15.78 0.13
CA GLU A 220 -9.15 17.18 0.53
C GLU A 220 -7.82 17.93 0.35
N ASN A 221 -7.88 19.25 0.20
CA ASN A 221 -6.69 20.09 0.17
C ASN A 221 -6.15 20.28 1.60
N ARG A 222 -4.96 19.74 1.87
CA ARG A 222 -4.33 19.80 3.20
C ARG A 222 -2.91 20.38 3.13
N SER A 223 -2.54 21.19 4.14
CA SER A 223 -1.15 21.61 4.30
C SER A 223 -0.21 20.42 4.48
N LEU A 224 -0.65 19.37 5.17
CA LEU A 224 0.11 18.14 5.37
C LEU A 224 0.56 17.50 4.03
N HIS A 225 -0.32 17.45 3.01
CA HIS A 225 0.05 16.96 1.69
C HIS A 225 1.16 17.80 1.06
N LYS A 226 1.02 19.13 1.09
CA LYS A 226 2.01 20.05 0.56
C LYS A 226 3.36 19.89 1.25
N ASP A 227 3.35 19.87 2.58
CA ASP A 227 4.58 19.80 3.38
C ASP A 227 5.28 18.45 3.20
N LEU A 228 4.51 17.33 3.11
CA LEU A 228 5.04 16.01 2.83
C LEU A 228 5.67 15.93 1.43
N LEU A 229 4.98 16.40 0.38
CA LEU A 229 5.51 16.33 -0.98
C LEU A 229 6.76 17.21 -1.15
N ALA A 230 6.80 18.36 -0.48
CA ALA A 230 8.01 19.19 -0.40
C ALA A 230 9.17 18.44 0.27
N MET A 231 8.94 17.83 1.44
CA MET A 231 9.94 17.02 2.16
C MET A 231 10.47 15.87 1.29
N LEU A 232 9.58 15.14 0.58
CA LEU A 232 9.95 14.07 -0.34
C LEU A 232 10.77 14.58 -1.53
N GLY A 233 10.42 15.76 -2.06
CA GLY A 233 11.15 16.42 -3.13
C GLY A 233 12.57 16.80 -2.72
N GLU A 234 12.74 17.44 -1.55
CA GLU A 234 14.04 17.80 -0.96
C GLU A 234 14.91 16.57 -0.73
N ALA A 235 14.32 15.47 -0.27
CA ALA A 235 14.99 14.18 -0.08
C ALA A 235 15.26 13.41 -1.39
N LYS A 236 14.85 13.95 -2.55
CA LYS A 236 14.94 13.30 -3.86
C LYS A 236 14.28 11.92 -3.89
N TYR A 237 13.15 11.78 -3.22
CA TYR A 237 12.38 10.53 -3.21
C TYR A 237 12.06 10.10 -4.64
N ALA A 238 12.49 8.90 -5.02
CA ALA A 238 12.35 8.35 -6.36
C ALA A 238 11.16 7.38 -6.51
N GLY A 239 10.46 7.09 -5.42
CA GLY A 239 9.31 6.19 -5.35
C GLY A 239 8.03 6.80 -5.90
N TYR A 240 6.94 6.10 -5.68
CA TYR A 240 5.60 6.51 -6.11
C TYR A 240 4.81 7.13 -4.96
N VAL A 241 4.08 8.19 -5.30
CA VAL A 241 3.01 8.78 -4.51
C VAL A 241 1.70 8.40 -5.19
N SER A 242 0.88 7.63 -4.50
CA SER A 242 -0.37 7.06 -5.00
C SER A 242 -1.57 7.72 -4.34
N ILE A 243 -2.55 8.11 -5.14
CA ILE A 243 -3.85 8.50 -4.60
C ILE A 243 -4.60 7.25 -4.21
N GLU A 244 -5.02 7.17 -2.94
CA GLU A 244 -5.87 6.12 -2.43
C GLU A 244 -7.16 6.69 -1.86
N MET A 245 -8.27 6.44 -2.55
CA MET A 245 -9.62 6.84 -2.12
C MET A 245 -10.64 5.80 -2.53
N GLY A 246 -11.78 5.78 -1.88
CA GLY A 246 -12.91 4.93 -2.25
C GLY A 246 -13.52 5.33 -3.59
N LYS A 247 -14.39 4.46 -4.09
CA LYS A 247 -15.10 4.73 -5.36
C LYS A 247 -15.86 6.03 -5.32
N VAL A 248 -15.66 6.84 -6.35
CA VAL A 248 -16.36 8.11 -6.54
C VAL A 248 -17.13 8.15 -7.85
N ASP A 249 -18.20 8.89 -7.84
CA ASP A 249 -19.00 9.29 -9.00
C ASP A 249 -19.53 10.70 -8.71
N PRO A 250 -19.30 11.68 -9.59
CA PRO A 250 -18.76 11.57 -10.94
C PRO A 250 -17.22 11.42 -11.00
N LEU A 251 -16.70 10.93 -12.13
CA LEU A 251 -15.26 10.76 -12.38
C LEU A 251 -14.47 12.08 -12.33
N GLU A 252 -15.15 13.22 -12.35
CA GLU A 252 -14.52 14.53 -12.16
C GLU A 252 -13.82 14.66 -10.81
N GLU A 253 -14.29 13.96 -9.77
CA GLU A 253 -13.61 13.92 -8.48
C GLU A 253 -12.23 13.22 -8.56
N ILE A 254 -12.09 12.20 -9.42
CA ILE A 254 -10.79 11.58 -9.72
C ILE A 254 -9.87 12.60 -10.39
N ARG A 255 -10.37 13.32 -11.39
CA ARG A 255 -9.60 14.35 -12.11
C ARG A 255 -9.12 15.45 -11.14
N LYS A 256 -10.00 15.92 -10.27
CA LYS A 256 -9.65 16.93 -9.26
C LYS A 256 -8.54 16.44 -8.33
N ALA A 257 -8.67 15.22 -7.78
CA ALA A 257 -7.67 14.63 -6.90
C ALA A 257 -6.31 14.47 -7.63
N MET A 258 -6.33 13.97 -8.87
CA MET A 258 -5.11 13.79 -9.66
C MET A 258 -4.45 15.14 -10.00
N THR A 259 -5.22 16.16 -10.38
CA THR A 259 -4.70 17.49 -10.67
C THR A 259 -4.08 18.10 -9.41
N TYR A 260 -4.79 18.02 -8.29
CA TYR A 260 -4.30 18.53 -7.00
C TYR A 260 -2.96 17.91 -6.58
N VAL A 261 -2.83 16.58 -6.60
CA VAL A 261 -1.58 15.92 -6.19
C VAL A 261 -0.45 16.19 -7.20
N LYS A 262 -0.76 16.24 -8.50
CA LYS A 262 0.21 16.61 -9.53
C LYS A 262 0.76 18.02 -9.29
N ASP A 263 -0.08 19.00 -9.00
CA ASP A 263 0.32 20.39 -8.79
C ASP A 263 1.22 20.57 -7.55
N LEU A 264 1.07 19.69 -6.55
CA LEU A 264 1.94 19.66 -5.37
C LEU A 264 3.28 18.92 -5.62
N ALA A 265 3.34 18.05 -6.61
CA ALA A 265 4.50 17.18 -6.86
C ALA A 265 5.57 17.82 -7.77
N VAL A 266 5.39 19.09 -8.16
CA VAL A 266 6.28 19.88 -9.06
C VAL A 266 7.49 20.45 -8.32
#